data_dc63f91a5d721d54c736efbcb75496d8
#
_entry.id   dc63f91a5d721d54c736efbcb75496d8
#
_cell.length_a   1.000
_cell.length_b   1.000
_cell.length_c   1.000
_cell.angle_alpha   90.00
_cell.angle_beta   90.00
_cell.angle_gamma   90.00
#
_symmetry.space_group_name_H-M   'P 1'
#
loop_
_entity.id
_entity.type
_entity.pdbx_description
1 polymer ?
#
loop_
_entity_poly.entity_id
_entity_poly.type
_entity_poly.pdbx_seq_one_letter_code
_entity_poly.pdbx_strand_id
1 'polypeptide(L)'
;MLLRGALGSISELQTVAVKNSMPLDCYMLTVGIAMLQGARHEHMYSIMRAAEIIDAEVEIRELRKASDVEGVDAFILPGGESTAMKIASRSENLYSKIWEQIRENQTPVLGTCAGAILLSQQKLIETSIVRNAFGRQKESFQAEIKISIEDESNFPGVFIRAPRFMEGSRYPMAWLNEEVVGVLEGNTMALTFHPELTEDFRFHVWLLERAKQRE
;
A
#
# COMPACT_ATOMS: atom_id res chain seq x y z
N MET A 1 -7.23 -40.17 -22.04
CA MET A 1 -8.10 -40.32 -20.86
C MET A 1 -7.88 -39.07 -19.99
N LEU A 2 -8.93 -38.29 -19.84
CA LEU A 2 -8.97 -36.92 -19.39
C LEU A 2 -8.63 -36.79 -17.90
N LEU A 3 -7.71 -35.89 -17.54
CA LEU A 3 -7.61 -35.30 -16.20
C LEU A 3 -8.29 -33.92 -16.22
N ARG A 4 -9.52 -33.89 -15.81
CA ARG A 4 -10.21 -32.68 -15.31
C ARG A 4 -10.05 -32.67 -13.80
N GLY A 5 -9.50 -31.59 -13.26
CA GLY A 5 -9.36 -31.39 -11.83
C GLY A 5 -9.35 -29.92 -11.46
N ALA A 6 -10.49 -29.45 -11.04
CA ALA A 6 -10.77 -28.44 -10.03
C ALA A 6 -10.08 -27.06 -10.14
N LEU A 7 -10.69 -26.16 -10.88
CA LEU A 7 -10.67 -24.72 -10.57
C LEU A 7 -11.74 -24.49 -9.49
N GLY A 8 -11.31 -24.44 -8.22
CA GLY A 8 -12.13 -23.96 -7.13
C GLY A 8 -12.38 -22.47 -7.32
N SER A 9 -13.62 -22.03 -7.14
CA SER A 9 -14.02 -20.63 -7.30
C SER A 9 -13.39 -19.75 -6.21
N ILE A 10 -12.90 -18.59 -6.62
CA ILE A 10 -12.26 -17.55 -5.77
C ILE A 10 -13.18 -17.03 -4.64
N SER A 11 -14.45 -17.41 -4.64
CA SER A 11 -15.43 -17.03 -3.61
C SER A 11 -15.24 -17.74 -2.26
N GLU A 12 -14.41 -18.78 -2.17
CA GLU A 12 -14.19 -19.53 -0.92
C GLU A 12 -12.97 -19.10 -0.11
N LEU A 13 -12.17 -18.14 -0.60
CA LEU A 13 -10.99 -17.65 0.12
C LEU A 13 -11.31 -16.60 1.20
N GLN A 14 -12.57 -16.31 1.44
CA GLN A 14 -12.97 -15.24 2.38
C GLN A 14 -13.12 -15.69 3.83
N THR A 15 -12.92 -16.98 4.16
CA THR A 15 -13.07 -17.41 5.56
C THR A 15 -12.21 -18.64 5.85
N VAL A 16 -10.92 -18.46 6.04
CA VAL A 16 -10.11 -19.42 6.78
C VAL A 16 -9.97 -18.92 8.20
N ALA A 17 -11.00 -19.16 9.01
CA ALA A 17 -10.89 -19.05 10.44
C ALA A 17 -10.15 -20.28 10.97
N VAL A 18 -8.87 -20.15 11.28
CA VAL A 18 -8.17 -21.12 12.10
C VAL A 18 -8.64 -20.94 13.54
N LYS A 19 -9.58 -21.80 13.96
CA LYS A 19 -9.98 -21.90 15.37
C LYS A 19 -8.86 -22.55 16.16
N ASN A 20 -7.98 -21.74 16.74
CA ASN A 20 -7.23 -22.13 17.93
C ASN A 20 -7.53 -21.12 19.03
N SER A 21 -7.76 -21.62 20.24
CA SER A 21 -8.15 -20.92 21.46
C SER A 21 -7.41 -19.60 21.65
N MET A 22 -8.13 -18.48 21.41
CA MET A 22 -7.62 -17.11 21.52
C MET A 22 -7.42 -16.70 22.98
N PRO A 23 -6.34 -15.97 23.31
CA PRO A 23 -6.31 -15.09 24.47
C PRO A 23 -7.33 -13.95 24.28
N LEU A 24 -7.93 -13.47 25.35
CA LEU A 24 -9.09 -12.58 25.42
C LEU A 24 -8.88 -11.13 24.90
N ASP A 25 -7.75 -10.79 24.25
CA ASP A 25 -7.43 -9.45 23.78
C ASP A 25 -6.73 -9.46 22.39
N CYS A 26 -7.20 -10.27 21.44
CA CYS A 26 -6.67 -10.18 20.07
C CYS A 26 -7.50 -9.16 19.27
N TYR A 27 -7.00 -7.92 19.17
CA TYR A 27 -7.61 -6.91 18.31
C TYR A 27 -7.36 -7.24 16.84
N MET A 28 -8.43 -7.30 16.05
CA MET A 28 -8.35 -7.55 14.60
C MET A 28 -8.17 -6.23 13.86
N LEU A 29 -6.99 -6.03 13.29
CA LEU A 29 -6.68 -4.84 12.49
C LEU A 29 -7.51 -4.80 11.20
N THR A 30 -8.13 -3.67 10.89
CA THR A 30 -8.82 -3.46 9.63
C THR A 30 -7.96 -2.66 8.65
N VAL A 31 -7.49 -3.30 7.58
CA VAL A 31 -6.73 -2.64 6.50
C VAL A 31 -7.63 -2.32 5.33
N GLY A 32 -7.81 -1.03 5.05
CA GLY A 32 -8.60 -0.54 3.93
C GLY A 32 -7.77 -0.39 2.65
N ILE A 33 -8.16 -1.07 1.57
CA ILE A 33 -7.53 -0.94 0.24
C ILE A 33 -8.46 -0.17 -0.68
N ALA A 34 -7.99 0.95 -1.27
CA ALA A 34 -8.75 1.71 -2.25
C ALA A 34 -8.89 0.91 -3.56
N MET A 35 -10.11 0.43 -3.85
CA MET A 35 -10.40 -0.60 -4.86
C MET A 35 -10.74 -0.04 -6.24
N LEU A 36 -10.40 1.20 -6.52
CA LEU A 36 -10.86 1.84 -7.75
C LEU A 36 -10.08 1.40 -9.00
N GLN A 37 -8.79 1.06 -8.84
CA GLN A 37 -7.91 0.48 -9.89
C GLN A 37 -6.59 -0.01 -9.27
N GLY A 38 -5.83 -0.86 -10.01
CA GLY A 38 -4.44 -1.20 -9.74
C GLY A 38 -4.20 -2.59 -9.13
N ALA A 39 -3.02 -2.79 -8.59
CA ALA A 39 -2.48 -4.06 -8.06
C ALA A 39 -3.07 -4.43 -6.68
N ARG A 40 -4.39 -4.48 -6.59
CA ARG A 40 -5.11 -4.69 -5.32
C ARG A 40 -4.96 -6.10 -4.76
N HIS A 41 -4.99 -7.12 -5.63
CA HIS A 41 -4.87 -8.51 -5.21
C HIS A 41 -3.49 -8.82 -4.69
N GLU A 42 -2.47 -8.23 -5.29
CA GLU A 42 -1.08 -8.30 -4.88
C GLU A 42 -0.90 -7.66 -3.51
N HIS A 43 -1.50 -6.49 -3.26
CA HIS A 43 -1.50 -5.89 -1.93
C HIS A 43 -2.25 -6.74 -0.89
N MET A 44 -3.41 -7.33 -1.25
CA MET A 44 -4.13 -8.24 -0.36
C MET A 44 -3.26 -9.43 0.05
N TYR A 45 -2.60 -10.05 -0.92
CA TYR A 45 -1.65 -11.14 -0.66
C TYR A 45 -0.51 -10.69 0.26
N SER A 46 0.12 -9.55 -0.04
CA SER A 46 1.22 -9.01 0.76
C SER A 46 0.80 -8.68 2.20
N ILE A 47 -0.41 -8.16 2.42
CA ILE A 47 -0.95 -7.91 3.77
C ILE A 47 -1.17 -9.22 4.52
N MET A 48 -1.72 -10.24 3.88
CA MET A 48 -1.91 -11.56 4.52
C MET A 48 -0.56 -12.15 4.95
N ARG A 49 0.46 -12.07 4.09
CA ARG A 49 1.81 -12.54 4.41
C ARG A 49 2.47 -11.70 5.51
N ALA A 50 2.29 -10.39 5.49
CA ALA A 50 2.79 -9.50 6.54
C ALA A 50 2.11 -9.80 7.90
N ALA A 51 0.81 -10.05 7.90
CA ALA A 51 0.06 -10.43 9.11
C ALA A 51 0.57 -11.74 9.73
N GLU A 52 0.88 -12.74 8.90
CA GLU A 52 1.51 -13.99 9.37
C GLU A 52 2.89 -13.74 10.00
N ILE A 53 3.70 -12.82 9.45
CA ILE A 53 5.04 -12.50 9.97
C ILE A 53 4.98 -11.89 11.37
N ILE A 54 4.00 -11.01 11.64
CA ILE A 54 3.86 -10.31 12.92
C ILE A 54 2.84 -10.95 13.88
N ASP A 55 2.32 -12.12 13.53
CA ASP A 55 1.28 -12.84 14.28
C ASP A 55 0.09 -11.93 14.64
N ALA A 56 -0.49 -11.28 13.61
CA ALA A 56 -1.63 -10.38 13.75
C ALA A 56 -2.86 -10.92 13.00
N GLU A 57 -4.04 -10.69 13.58
CA GLU A 57 -5.30 -10.89 12.86
C GLU A 57 -5.66 -9.65 12.04
N VAL A 58 -5.97 -9.83 10.76
CA VAL A 58 -6.25 -8.73 9.84
C VAL A 58 -7.53 -8.99 9.05
N GLU A 59 -8.46 -8.02 9.08
CA GLU A 59 -9.54 -7.88 8.12
C GLU A 59 -9.07 -6.98 6.97
N ILE A 60 -9.21 -7.44 5.72
CA ILE A 60 -8.96 -6.61 4.55
C ILE A 60 -10.28 -6.10 4.01
N ARG A 61 -10.45 -4.77 4.00
CA ARG A 61 -11.67 -4.12 3.53
C ARG A 61 -11.45 -3.41 2.20
N GLU A 62 -12.25 -3.77 1.21
CA GLU A 62 -12.28 -3.07 -0.07
C GLU A 62 -13.02 -1.73 0.08
N LEU A 63 -12.33 -0.62 -0.14
CA LEU A 63 -12.91 0.71 -0.03
C LEU A 63 -13.44 1.19 -1.38
N ARG A 64 -14.74 1.36 -1.49
CA ARG A 64 -15.44 1.81 -2.71
C ARG A 64 -16.19 3.13 -2.50
N LYS A 65 -16.66 3.41 -1.29
CA LYS A 65 -17.44 4.58 -0.89
C LYS A 65 -17.01 5.09 0.49
N ALA A 66 -17.43 6.29 0.84
CA ALA A 66 -17.05 6.96 2.09
C ALA A 66 -17.39 6.15 3.36
N SER A 67 -18.53 5.42 3.35
CA SER A 67 -18.93 4.60 4.52
C SER A 67 -18.02 3.41 4.78
N ASP A 68 -17.23 2.98 3.80
CA ASP A 68 -16.32 1.84 3.96
C ASP A 68 -15.07 2.22 4.76
N VAL A 69 -14.83 3.51 4.98
CA VAL A 69 -13.63 4.07 5.64
C VAL A 69 -13.75 4.03 7.18
N GLU A 70 -14.95 3.87 7.71
CA GLU A 70 -15.19 3.88 9.15
C GLU A 70 -14.54 2.67 9.84
N GLY A 71 -13.80 2.90 10.92
CA GLY A 71 -13.10 1.84 11.67
C GLY A 71 -11.94 1.19 10.91
N VAL A 72 -11.35 1.89 9.94
CA VAL A 72 -10.13 1.43 9.25
C VAL A 72 -8.89 1.88 10.01
N ASP A 73 -7.98 0.95 10.32
CA ASP A 73 -6.76 1.19 11.09
C ASP A 73 -5.57 1.56 10.23
N ALA A 74 -5.55 1.15 8.97
CA ALA A 74 -4.52 1.51 8.00
C ALA A 74 -5.06 1.54 6.57
N PHE A 75 -4.47 2.38 5.71
CA PHE A 75 -4.85 2.51 4.31
C PHE A 75 -3.76 2.03 3.36
N ILE A 76 -4.19 1.39 2.26
CA ILE A 76 -3.36 1.18 1.06
C ILE A 76 -3.99 1.94 -0.11
N LEU A 77 -3.16 2.75 -0.77
CA LEU A 77 -3.48 3.43 -2.03
C LEU A 77 -2.64 2.78 -3.14
N PRO A 78 -3.21 1.82 -3.88
CA PRO A 78 -2.46 1.04 -4.87
C PRO A 78 -1.96 1.87 -6.04
N GLY A 79 -1.01 1.30 -6.79
CA GLY A 79 -0.66 1.75 -8.13
C GLY A 79 -1.85 1.72 -9.08
N GLY A 80 -1.73 2.40 -10.22
CA GLY A 80 -2.78 2.50 -11.23
C GLY A 80 -2.76 3.85 -11.95
N GLU A 81 -3.84 4.23 -12.60
CA GLU A 81 -3.95 5.55 -13.24
C GLU A 81 -4.61 6.54 -12.27
N SER A 82 -3.81 7.42 -11.66
CA SER A 82 -4.26 8.34 -10.61
C SER A 82 -5.38 9.30 -11.02
N THR A 83 -5.50 9.62 -12.31
CA THR A 83 -6.61 10.47 -12.83
C THR A 83 -7.92 9.68 -12.84
N ALA A 84 -7.90 8.43 -13.31
CA ALA A 84 -9.07 7.56 -13.31
C ALA A 84 -9.52 7.25 -11.87
N MET A 85 -8.58 7.03 -10.96
CA MET A 85 -8.88 6.83 -9.53
C MET A 85 -9.62 8.04 -8.93
N LYS A 86 -9.17 9.27 -9.23
CA LYS A 86 -9.85 10.50 -8.76
C LYS A 86 -11.25 10.67 -9.34
N ILE A 87 -11.42 10.37 -10.63
CA ILE A 87 -12.74 10.49 -11.30
C ILE A 87 -13.71 9.47 -10.68
N ALA A 88 -13.28 8.22 -10.53
CA ALA A 88 -14.11 7.16 -9.97
C ALA A 88 -14.55 7.46 -8.52
N SER A 89 -13.69 8.11 -7.71
CA SER A 89 -13.99 8.39 -6.31
C SER A 89 -14.88 9.62 -6.09
N ARG A 90 -15.07 10.48 -7.09
CA ARG A 90 -15.81 11.76 -6.93
C ARG A 90 -17.27 11.55 -6.55
N SER A 91 -17.93 10.56 -7.14
CA SER A 91 -19.36 10.27 -6.88
C SER A 91 -19.60 9.73 -5.47
N GLU A 92 -18.62 9.07 -4.86
CA GLU A 92 -18.75 8.36 -3.58
C GLU A 92 -18.02 9.06 -2.42
N ASN A 93 -17.37 10.19 -2.66
CA ASN A 93 -16.58 10.94 -1.68
C ASN A 93 -15.52 10.12 -0.92
N LEU A 94 -15.13 8.97 -1.46
CA LEU A 94 -14.22 8.03 -0.81
C LEU A 94 -12.92 8.68 -0.39
N TYR A 95 -12.22 9.32 -1.34
CA TYR A 95 -10.91 9.90 -1.04
C TYR A 95 -10.99 11.07 -0.06
N SER A 96 -12.06 11.87 -0.10
CA SER A 96 -12.23 12.95 0.88
C SER A 96 -12.26 12.41 2.31
N LYS A 97 -12.94 11.26 2.50
CA LYS A 97 -13.02 10.62 3.81
C LYS A 97 -11.70 9.96 4.22
N ILE A 98 -10.98 9.35 3.28
CA ILE A 98 -9.62 8.80 3.53
C ILE A 98 -8.67 9.94 3.96
N TRP A 99 -8.67 11.09 3.25
CA TRP A 99 -7.81 12.21 3.60
C TRP A 99 -8.13 12.81 4.95
N GLU A 100 -9.39 12.87 5.33
CA GLU A 100 -9.85 13.28 6.67
C GLU A 100 -9.25 12.35 7.74
N GLN A 101 -9.40 11.04 7.60
CA GLN A 101 -8.87 10.06 8.55
C GLN A 101 -7.35 10.13 8.70
N ILE A 102 -6.62 10.29 7.59
CA ILE A 102 -5.16 10.40 7.62
C ILE A 102 -4.73 11.68 8.37
N ARG A 103 -5.40 12.82 8.12
CA ARG A 103 -5.03 14.11 8.76
C ARG A 103 -5.42 14.20 10.23
N GLU A 104 -6.63 13.80 10.55
CA GLU A 104 -7.20 13.97 11.89
C GLU A 104 -6.78 12.87 12.85
N ASN A 105 -6.75 11.63 12.36
CA ASN A 105 -6.47 10.47 13.19
C ASN A 105 -5.05 9.93 13.00
N GLN A 106 -4.22 10.53 12.14
CA GLN A 106 -2.87 10.06 11.82
C GLN A 106 -2.86 8.59 11.37
N THR A 107 -3.94 8.16 10.69
CA THR A 107 -4.08 6.77 10.22
C THR A 107 -2.95 6.42 9.26
N PRO A 108 -2.20 5.34 9.51
CA PRO A 108 -1.09 4.92 8.64
C PRO A 108 -1.55 4.68 7.21
N VAL A 109 -0.73 5.10 6.27
CA VAL A 109 -1.02 4.92 4.85
C VAL A 109 0.22 4.55 4.06
N LEU A 110 0.08 3.54 3.20
CA LEU A 110 1.04 3.14 2.19
C LEU A 110 0.49 3.48 0.80
N GLY A 111 1.14 4.43 0.11
CA GLY A 111 0.82 4.77 -1.29
C GLY A 111 1.90 4.29 -2.25
N THR A 112 1.56 3.46 -3.24
CA THR A 112 2.49 2.94 -4.24
C THR A 112 2.21 3.55 -5.61
N CYS A 113 3.24 3.92 -6.36
CA CYS A 113 3.16 4.47 -7.71
C CYS A 113 2.11 5.59 -7.83
N ALA A 114 0.91 5.32 -8.35
CA ALA A 114 -0.19 6.30 -8.44
C ALA A 114 -0.70 6.73 -7.05
N GLY A 115 -0.69 5.87 -6.07
CA GLY A 115 -1.01 6.19 -4.67
C GLY A 115 -0.08 7.24 -4.10
N ALA A 116 1.24 7.14 -4.36
CA ALA A 116 2.22 8.15 -3.96
C ALA A 116 1.92 9.52 -4.60
N ILE A 117 1.52 9.54 -5.88
CA ILE A 117 1.10 10.78 -6.55
C ILE A 117 -0.11 11.41 -5.84
N LEU A 118 -1.08 10.60 -5.42
CA LEU A 118 -2.25 11.10 -4.69
C LEU A 118 -1.86 11.72 -3.34
N LEU A 119 -0.99 11.06 -2.57
CA LEU A 119 -0.49 11.58 -1.28
C LEU A 119 0.22 12.93 -1.44
N SER A 120 1.11 13.05 -2.44
CA SER A 120 1.80 14.30 -2.77
C SER A 120 0.81 15.42 -3.16
N GLN A 121 -0.17 15.12 -4.02
CA GLN A 121 -1.17 16.11 -4.47
C GLN A 121 -2.09 16.59 -3.34
N GLN A 122 -2.29 15.75 -2.32
CA GLN A 122 -3.05 16.10 -1.12
C GLN A 122 -2.18 16.77 -0.06
N LYS A 123 -0.89 16.97 -0.31
CA LYS A 123 0.07 17.53 0.67
C LYS A 123 0.10 16.71 1.97
N LEU A 124 -0.02 15.40 1.84
CA LEU A 124 0.17 14.44 2.95
C LEU A 124 1.63 14.03 3.08
N ILE A 125 2.45 14.41 2.10
CA ILE A 125 3.91 14.42 2.11
C ILE A 125 4.40 15.76 1.55
N GLU A 126 5.49 16.29 2.10
CA GLU A 126 6.06 17.59 1.68
C GLU A 126 6.82 17.51 0.34
N THR A 127 6.85 16.36 -0.31
CA THR A 127 7.60 16.11 -1.54
C THR A 127 6.68 16.11 -2.76
N SER A 128 7.06 16.85 -3.80
CA SER A 128 6.36 16.85 -5.09
C SER A 128 6.77 15.66 -5.95
N ILE A 129 5.82 15.16 -6.77
CA ILE A 129 6.02 14.02 -7.67
C ILE A 129 5.75 14.41 -9.11
N VAL A 130 6.68 14.07 -9.99
CA VAL A 130 6.55 14.23 -11.45
C VAL A 130 6.13 12.89 -12.07
N ARG A 131 5.07 12.94 -12.90
CA ARG A 131 4.57 11.77 -13.63
C ARG A 131 5.42 11.47 -14.86
N ASN A 132 5.49 10.20 -15.25
CA ASN A 132 6.13 9.74 -16.51
C ASN A 132 7.59 10.21 -16.67
N ALA A 133 8.35 10.30 -15.59
CA ALA A 133 9.68 10.89 -15.59
C ALA A 133 10.78 9.95 -16.14
N PHE A 134 10.54 8.64 -16.27
CA PHE A 134 11.52 7.68 -16.81
C PHE A 134 11.57 7.60 -18.34
N GLY A 135 10.80 8.43 -19.06
CA GLY A 135 10.80 8.49 -20.52
C GLY A 135 10.20 7.25 -21.21
N ARG A 136 10.08 7.28 -22.55
CA ARG A 136 9.42 6.22 -23.33
C ARG A 136 10.20 4.90 -23.41
N GLN A 137 11.47 4.84 -23.00
CA GLN A 137 12.34 3.67 -23.21
C GLN A 137 12.40 2.67 -22.08
N LYS A 138 11.93 3.00 -20.84
CA LYS A 138 11.90 2.06 -19.72
C LYS A 138 10.52 2.09 -19.08
N GLU A 139 9.56 1.39 -19.68
CA GLU A 139 8.21 1.29 -19.12
C GLU A 139 8.15 0.44 -17.86
N SER A 140 9.04 -0.56 -17.73
CA SER A 140 9.14 -1.44 -16.56
C SER A 140 10.55 -1.99 -16.41
N PHE A 141 11.03 -2.06 -15.16
CA PHE A 141 12.31 -2.68 -14.82
C PHE A 141 12.33 -3.12 -13.36
N GLN A 142 13.27 -4.00 -13.03
CA GLN A 142 13.59 -4.39 -11.66
C GLN A 142 14.99 -3.90 -11.32
N ALA A 143 15.18 -3.48 -10.09
CA ALA A 143 16.49 -3.06 -9.60
C ALA A 143 16.57 -3.26 -8.08
N GLU A 144 17.75 -3.58 -7.59
CA GLU A 144 18.04 -3.53 -6.16
C GLU A 144 18.08 -2.07 -5.71
N ILE A 145 17.32 -1.74 -4.66
CA ILE A 145 17.28 -0.42 -4.05
C ILE A 145 17.73 -0.51 -2.60
N LYS A 146 18.30 0.58 -2.08
CA LYS A 146 18.56 0.71 -0.64
C LYS A 146 17.31 1.21 0.06
N ILE A 147 17.02 0.65 1.22
CA ILE A 147 15.91 1.10 2.07
C ILE A 147 16.39 1.29 3.51
N SER A 148 15.75 2.19 4.25
CA SER A 148 15.97 2.45 5.67
C SER A 148 14.60 2.58 6.36
N ILE A 149 13.97 1.44 6.67
CA ILE A 149 12.72 1.39 7.44
C ILE A 149 13.06 1.29 8.93
N GLU A 150 13.84 0.31 9.33
CA GLU A 150 14.44 0.13 10.65
C GLU A 150 15.94 0.24 10.56
N ASP A 151 16.57 -0.60 9.72
CA ASP A 151 17.99 -0.61 9.41
C ASP A 151 18.20 -0.46 7.90
N GLU A 152 19.41 -0.02 7.51
CA GLU A 152 19.80 0.03 6.09
C GLU A 152 19.91 -1.39 5.53
N SER A 153 19.20 -1.63 4.44
CA SER A 153 19.16 -2.93 3.77
C SER A 153 18.80 -2.79 2.29
N ASN A 154 18.93 -3.88 1.54
CA ASN A 154 18.53 -3.94 0.14
C ASN A 154 17.09 -4.47 -0.01
N PHE A 155 16.42 -4.03 -1.06
CA PHE A 155 15.06 -4.44 -1.41
C PHE A 155 14.94 -4.62 -2.93
N PRO A 156 14.24 -5.65 -3.43
CA PRO A 156 14.02 -5.87 -4.86
C PRO A 156 12.93 -4.93 -5.38
N GLY A 157 13.31 -3.74 -5.85
CA GLY A 157 12.37 -2.75 -6.38
C GLY A 157 11.81 -3.13 -7.75
N VAL A 158 10.48 -3.11 -7.90
CA VAL A 158 9.77 -3.31 -9.17
C VAL A 158 9.16 -1.98 -9.62
N PHE A 159 9.59 -1.47 -10.76
CA PHE A 159 9.19 -0.18 -11.32
C PHE A 159 8.36 -0.39 -12.58
N ILE A 160 7.14 0.17 -12.63
CA ILE A 160 6.23 0.11 -13.78
C ILE A 160 5.75 1.52 -14.09
N ARG A 161 6.24 2.13 -15.18
CA ARG A 161 5.94 3.52 -15.55
C ARG A 161 6.01 4.47 -14.34
N ALA A 162 7.04 4.25 -13.52
CA ALA A 162 7.15 4.86 -12.20
C ALA A 162 7.21 6.39 -12.28
N PRO A 163 6.55 7.09 -11.36
CA PRO A 163 6.77 8.53 -11.17
C PRO A 163 8.13 8.77 -10.50
N ARG A 164 8.56 10.03 -10.43
CA ARG A 164 9.77 10.45 -9.71
C ARG A 164 9.45 11.49 -8.68
N PHE A 165 10.09 11.41 -7.52
CA PHE A 165 10.17 12.53 -6.60
C PHE A 165 11.03 13.65 -7.18
N MET A 166 10.67 14.89 -6.88
CA MET A 166 11.53 16.04 -7.21
C MET A 166 12.76 16.06 -6.29
N GLU A 167 13.83 16.71 -6.76
CA GLU A 167 15.01 16.94 -5.95
C GLU A 167 14.67 17.67 -4.64
N GLY A 168 15.44 17.37 -3.59
CA GLY A 168 15.21 17.94 -2.27
C GLY A 168 14.06 17.28 -1.49
N SER A 169 13.69 16.04 -1.85
CA SER A 169 12.70 15.26 -1.11
C SER A 169 13.03 15.19 0.36
N ARG A 170 12.07 15.54 1.22
CA ARG A 170 12.19 15.41 2.68
C ARG A 170 11.84 13.99 3.11
N TYR A 171 12.44 13.56 4.20
CA TYR A 171 12.22 12.25 4.81
C TYR A 171 12.43 11.05 3.87
N PRO A 172 13.54 11.03 3.09
CA PRO A 172 13.82 9.92 2.19
C PRO A 172 14.10 8.65 3.00
N MET A 173 13.58 7.50 2.52
CA MET A 173 13.76 6.20 3.15
C MET A 173 14.06 5.06 2.16
N ALA A 174 13.97 5.33 0.85
CA ALA A 174 14.36 4.37 -0.19
C ALA A 174 15.06 5.08 -1.36
N TRP A 175 16.13 4.44 -1.88
CA TRP A 175 16.97 5.01 -2.94
C TRP A 175 17.30 3.99 -4.02
N LEU A 176 17.13 4.41 -5.27
CA LEU A 176 17.68 3.75 -6.46
C LEU A 176 18.97 4.48 -6.84
N ASN A 177 20.13 3.91 -6.50
CA ASN A 177 21.42 4.62 -6.51
C ASN A 177 21.33 5.89 -5.62
N GLU A 178 21.40 7.09 -6.23
CA GLU A 178 21.29 8.38 -5.53
C GLU A 178 19.88 8.98 -5.61
N GLU A 179 18.98 8.39 -6.41
CA GLU A 179 17.63 8.89 -6.61
C GLU A 179 16.70 8.42 -5.48
N VAL A 180 15.98 9.35 -4.85
CA VAL A 180 14.95 9.02 -3.86
C VAL A 180 13.75 8.37 -4.57
N VAL A 181 13.39 7.15 -4.15
CA VAL A 181 12.26 6.38 -4.68
C VAL A 181 11.22 6.05 -3.62
N GLY A 182 11.47 6.42 -2.36
CA GLY A 182 10.54 6.28 -1.26
C GLY A 182 10.77 7.34 -0.19
N VAL A 183 9.66 7.86 0.37
CA VAL A 183 9.66 8.81 1.49
C VAL A 183 8.72 8.31 2.58
N LEU A 184 9.07 8.62 3.85
CA LEU A 184 8.28 8.28 5.02
C LEU A 184 8.14 9.52 5.90
N GLU A 185 6.97 10.13 5.92
CA GLU A 185 6.67 11.30 6.74
C GLU A 185 5.60 10.95 7.79
N GLY A 186 6.04 10.79 9.04
CA GLY A 186 5.18 10.33 10.13
C GLY A 186 4.60 8.93 9.83
N ASN A 187 3.28 8.84 9.71
CA ASN A 187 2.56 7.62 9.37
C ASN A 187 2.20 7.51 7.87
N THR A 188 2.79 8.36 7.02
CA THR A 188 2.53 8.38 5.58
C THR A 188 3.75 7.91 4.80
N MET A 189 3.65 6.76 4.16
CA MET A 189 4.68 6.21 3.28
C MET A 189 4.26 6.33 1.82
N ALA A 190 5.14 6.88 1.00
CA ALA A 190 4.93 7.02 -0.44
C ALA A 190 6.11 6.42 -1.21
N LEU A 191 5.82 5.47 -2.09
CA LEU A 191 6.78 4.72 -2.88
C LEU A 191 6.51 4.91 -4.37
N THR A 192 7.54 5.16 -5.18
CA THR A 192 7.40 5.25 -6.64
C THR A 192 7.38 3.90 -7.33
N PHE A 193 7.69 2.83 -6.62
CA PHE A 193 7.76 1.45 -7.08
C PHE A 193 6.62 0.60 -6.49
N HIS A 194 6.61 -0.70 -6.83
CA HIS A 194 5.58 -1.67 -6.48
C HIS A 194 6.13 -2.75 -5.54
N PRO A 195 6.13 -2.55 -4.21
CA PRO A 195 6.58 -3.57 -3.25
C PRO A 195 5.67 -4.81 -3.26
N GLU A 196 4.40 -4.64 -3.59
CA GLU A 196 3.40 -5.71 -3.68
C GLU A 196 3.68 -6.74 -4.78
N LEU A 197 4.61 -6.45 -5.69
CA LEU A 197 5.04 -7.37 -6.75
C LEU A 197 6.30 -8.16 -6.39
N THR A 198 6.65 -8.22 -5.12
CA THR A 198 7.82 -8.94 -4.61
C THR A 198 7.41 -9.89 -3.48
N GLU A 199 8.29 -10.83 -3.14
CA GLU A 199 8.12 -11.71 -1.97
C GLU A 199 8.75 -11.11 -0.68
N ASP A 200 9.01 -9.79 -0.68
CA ASP A 200 9.53 -9.06 0.46
C ASP A 200 8.43 -8.15 1.03
N PHE A 201 7.92 -8.49 2.19
CA PHE A 201 6.72 -7.89 2.77
C PHE A 201 7.01 -6.77 3.77
N ARG A 202 8.27 -6.32 3.93
CA ARG A 202 8.67 -5.33 4.94
C ARG A 202 7.86 -4.04 4.94
N PHE A 203 7.45 -3.53 3.77
CA PHE A 203 6.60 -2.33 3.68
C PHE A 203 5.17 -2.57 4.20
N HIS A 204 4.63 -3.76 3.99
CA HIS A 204 3.32 -4.15 4.50
C HIS A 204 3.39 -4.50 5.99
N VAL A 205 4.49 -5.10 6.45
CA VAL A 205 4.80 -5.29 7.89
C VAL A 205 4.82 -3.93 8.59
N TRP A 206 5.60 -2.97 8.07
CA TRP A 206 5.63 -1.61 8.61
C TRP A 206 4.22 -1.01 8.74
N LEU A 207 3.37 -1.16 7.72
CA LEU A 207 2.02 -0.62 7.76
C LEU A 207 1.19 -1.21 8.90
N LEU A 208 1.24 -2.54 9.08
CA LEU A 208 0.50 -3.24 10.13
C LEU A 208 1.04 -2.89 11.53
N GLU A 209 2.36 -2.81 11.70
CA GLU A 209 2.97 -2.41 12.96
C GLU A 209 2.59 -0.99 13.35
N ARG A 210 2.54 -0.05 12.39
CA ARG A 210 2.07 1.31 12.64
C ARG A 210 0.59 1.36 12.99
N ALA A 211 -0.25 0.53 12.37
CA ALA A 211 -1.66 0.42 12.73
C ALA A 211 -1.82 -0.08 14.18
N LYS A 212 -1.05 -1.10 14.56
CA LYS A 212 -1.06 -1.70 15.91
C LYS A 212 -0.59 -0.73 17.02
N GLN A 213 0.31 0.20 16.71
CA GLN A 213 0.83 1.20 17.68
C GLN A 213 -0.15 2.33 17.99
N ARG A 214 -1.28 2.44 17.29
CA ARG A 214 -2.29 3.50 17.51
C ARG A 214 -3.30 3.15 18.61
N GLU A 215 -3.25 1.95 19.13
CA GLU A 215 -4.02 1.52 20.29
C GLU A 215 -3.37 2.02 21.59
#